data_13e6a7fa066fb5eb656f94865aa5e5a8
#
_entry.id   13e6a7fa066fb5eb656f94865aa5e5a8
#
_cell.length_a   1.000
_cell.length_b   1.000
_cell.length_c   1.000
_cell.angle_alpha   90.00
_cell.angle_beta   90.00
_cell.angle_gamma   90.00
#
_symmetry.space_group_name_H-M   'P 1'
#
loop_
_entity.id
_entity.type
_entity.pdbx_description
1 polymer ?
#
loop_
_entity_poly.entity_id
_entity_poly.type
_entity_poly.pdbx_seq_one_letter_code
_entity_poly.pdbx_strand_id
1 'polypeptide(L)'
;NGVLTPIVVQPLNDGYEIIIGHNRWNASKLAGLSHIPAIIKTGLTEEEAEMYVIESNLMQRGFDDLKISEQAAVIAARHSKMFSQGKRNDIIKELQKLEDPEMECSETSSPVGKKLATTSEKIGADYGMSKNTVARLIRINKLIDGLKPLVDDGTIPIRAAVNLSYLPEDIQYMLISLLKKYKIDIKRSEILREQ
;
A
#
# COMPACT_ATOMS: atom_id res chain seq x y z
N ASN A 1 -16.33 27.44 -1.71
CA ASN A 1 -14.98 26.99 -2.09
C ASN A 1 -15.08 25.50 -2.43
N GLY A 2 -15.03 25.10 -3.67
CA GLY A 2 -15.10 23.70 -4.10
C GLY A 2 -13.89 22.85 -3.68
N VAL A 3 -13.65 21.76 -4.38
CA VAL A 3 -12.49 20.89 -4.16
C VAL A 3 -11.23 21.56 -4.73
N LEU A 4 -10.25 21.84 -3.88
CA LEU A 4 -9.01 22.54 -4.27
C LEU A 4 -8.03 21.60 -4.96
N THR A 5 -7.82 20.41 -4.43
CA THR A 5 -6.89 19.42 -5.01
C THR A 5 -7.65 18.46 -5.93
N PRO A 6 -7.27 18.32 -7.21
CA PRO A 6 -7.97 17.44 -8.14
C PRO A 6 -7.85 15.96 -7.71
N ILE A 7 -8.82 15.15 -8.12
CA ILE A 7 -8.71 13.68 -8.09
C ILE A 7 -7.90 13.22 -9.29
N VAL A 8 -7.34 12.00 -9.22
CA VAL A 8 -6.68 11.37 -10.39
C VAL A 8 -7.52 10.19 -10.83
N VAL A 9 -7.78 10.13 -12.14
CA VAL A 9 -8.62 9.10 -12.76
C VAL A 9 -7.94 8.53 -13.99
N GLN A 10 -8.27 7.30 -14.36
CA GLN A 10 -7.93 6.72 -15.66
C GLN A 10 -9.19 6.32 -16.43
N PRO A 11 -9.16 6.35 -17.78
CA PRO A 11 -10.27 5.85 -18.59
C PRO A 11 -10.49 4.35 -18.34
N LEU A 12 -11.75 3.96 -18.13
CA LEU A 12 -12.15 2.57 -18.02
C LEU A 12 -13.50 2.39 -18.71
N ASN A 13 -13.54 1.61 -19.80
CA ASN A 13 -14.73 1.40 -20.63
C ASN A 13 -15.38 2.76 -21.00
N ASP A 14 -16.67 2.94 -20.69
CA ASP A 14 -17.43 4.17 -20.97
C ASP A 14 -17.34 5.22 -19.85
N GLY A 15 -16.38 5.08 -18.92
CA GLY A 15 -16.25 5.97 -17.77
C GLY A 15 -14.82 6.15 -17.31
N TYR A 16 -14.68 6.45 -16.02
CA TYR A 16 -13.38 6.67 -15.38
C TYR A 16 -13.28 5.89 -14.08
N GLU A 17 -12.15 5.27 -13.86
CA GLU A 17 -11.77 4.69 -12.57
C GLU A 17 -10.99 5.72 -11.76
N ILE A 18 -11.32 5.87 -10.49
CA ILE A 18 -10.61 6.77 -9.58
C ILE A 18 -9.38 6.05 -9.04
N ILE A 19 -8.20 6.60 -9.33
CA ILE A 19 -6.93 6.11 -8.78
C ILE A 19 -6.67 6.78 -7.43
N ILE A 20 -6.84 8.11 -7.35
CA ILE A 20 -6.56 8.90 -6.15
C ILE A 20 -7.73 9.84 -5.86
N GLY A 21 -8.11 9.94 -4.57
CA GLY A 21 -9.07 10.94 -4.12
C GLY A 21 -10.49 10.43 -3.90
N HIS A 22 -10.70 9.15 -3.64
CA HIS A 22 -12.00 8.54 -3.31
C HIS A 22 -12.76 9.30 -2.22
N ASN A 23 -12.06 9.74 -1.16
CA ASN A 23 -12.69 10.51 -0.08
C ASN A 23 -13.16 11.90 -0.56
N ARG A 24 -12.37 12.57 -1.41
CA ARG A 24 -12.73 13.86 -2.02
C ARG A 24 -13.95 13.72 -2.92
N TRP A 25 -13.98 12.66 -3.74
CA TRP A 25 -15.14 12.36 -4.58
C TRP A 25 -16.41 12.07 -3.76
N ASN A 26 -16.31 11.23 -2.72
CA ASN A 26 -17.42 10.93 -1.84
C ASN A 26 -17.92 12.19 -1.11
N ALA A 27 -17.02 13.02 -0.59
CA ALA A 27 -17.37 14.29 0.06
C ALA A 27 -18.06 15.26 -0.92
N SER A 28 -17.60 15.32 -2.17
CA SER A 28 -18.21 16.14 -3.22
C SER A 28 -19.63 15.71 -3.54
N LYS A 29 -19.88 14.40 -3.61
CA LYS A 29 -21.23 13.84 -3.80
C LYS A 29 -22.15 14.20 -2.63
N LEU A 30 -21.67 14.05 -1.40
CA LEU A 30 -22.43 14.41 -0.20
C LEU A 30 -22.73 15.92 -0.14
N ALA A 31 -21.81 16.75 -0.63
CA ALA A 31 -21.98 18.20 -0.73
C ALA A 31 -22.86 18.64 -1.91
N GLY A 32 -23.36 17.72 -2.74
CA GLY A 32 -24.21 18.02 -3.89
C GLY A 32 -23.48 18.71 -5.06
N LEU A 33 -22.13 18.58 -5.14
CA LEU A 33 -21.38 19.17 -6.22
C LEU A 33 -21.61 18.38 -7.53
N SER A 34 -21.97 19.08 -8.62
CA SER A 34 -22.16 18.48 -9.93
C SER A 34 -20.85 18.15 -10.66
N HIS A 35 -19.77 18.81 -10.28
CA HIS A 35 -18.45 18.66 -10.89
C HIS A 35 -17.34 18.64 -9.84
N ILE A 36 -16.28 17.93 -10.13
CA ILE A 36 -15.05 17.87 -9.35
C ILE A 36 -13.85 17.98 -10.30
N PRO A 37 -12.82 18.77 -9.96
CA PRO A 37 -11.62 18.80 -10.79
C PRO A 37 -10.93 17.43 -10.79
N ALA A 38 -10.56 16.95 -11.98
CA ALA A 38 -9.93 15.66 -12.16
C ALA A 38 -8.76 15.76 -13.18
N ILE A 39 -7.69 15.01 -12.91
CA ILE A 39 -6.58 14.79 -13.84
C ILE A 39 -6.76 13.41 -14.43
N ILE A 40 -6.82 13.37 -15.76
CA ILE A 40 -6.96 12.13 -16.51
C ILE A 40 -5.57 11.60 -16.84
N LYS A 41 -5.26 10.40 -16.36
CA LYS A 41 -4.06 9.64 -16.71
C LYS A 41 -4.42 8.55 -17.70
N THR A 42 -3.74 8.54 -18.84
CA THR A 42 -3.94 7.52 -19.87
C THR A 42 -2.71 6.62 -19.98
N GLY A 43 -2.92 5.34 -20.29
CA GLY A 43 -1.83 4.41 -20.56
C GLY A 43 -1.08 3.92 -19.34
N LEU A 44 -1.65 4.06 -18.11
CA LEU A 44 -1.09 3.44 -16.92
C LEU A 44 -1.28 1.93 -16.97
N THR A 45 -0.24 1.19 -16.61
CA THR A 45 -0.37 -0.22 -16.28
C THR A 45 -1.06 -0.37 -14.92
N GLU A 46 -1.62 -1.55 -14.64
CA GLU A 46 -2.24 -1.85 -13.35
C GLU A 46 -1.25 -1.62 -12.18
N GLU A 47 0.00 -2.04 -12.37
CA GLU A 47 1.06 -1.84 -11.37
C GLU A 47 1.39 -0.35 -11.15
N GLU A 48 1.39 0.46 -12.22
CA GLU A 48 1.60 1.90 -12.10
C GLU A 48 0.45 2.57 -11.36
N ALA A 49 -0.80 2.20 -11.66
CA ALA A 49 -1.97 2.70 -10.95
C ALA A 49 -1.92 2.35 -9.46
N GLU A 50 -1.57 1.10 -9.11
CA GLU A 50 -1.35 0.67 -7.72
C GLU A 50 -0.26 1.50 -7.03
N MET A 51 0.85 1.79 -7.72
CA MET A 51 1.93 2.61 -7.17
C MET A 51 1.46 4.04 -6.88
N TYR A 52 0.65 4.65 -7.76
CA TYR A 52 0.06 5.97 -7.52
C TYR A 52 -0.79 5.98 -6.24
N VAL A 53 -1.62 4.95 -6.02
CA VAL A 53 -2.42 4.80 -4.78
C VAL A 53 -1.52 4.70 -3.56
N ILE A 54 -0.50 3.84 -3.61
CA ILE A 54 0.44 3.60 -2.51
C ILE A 54 1.18 4.88 -2.15
N GLU A 55 1.83 5.54 -3.11
CA GLU A 55 2.63 6.74 -2.85
C GLU A 55 1.75 7.92 -2.39
N SER A 56 0.54 8.07 -2.93
CA SER A 56 -0.40 9.10 -2.48
C SER A 56 -0.85 8.88 -1.03
N ASN A 57 -1.15 7.65 -0.64
CA ASN A 57 -1.50 7.33 0.74
C ASN A 57 -0.32 7.59 1.70
N LEU A 58 0.89 7.26 1.26
CA LEU A 58 2.11 7.48 2.02
C LEU A 58 2.39 8.96 2.26
N MET A 59 2.16 9.81 1.24
CA MET A 59 2.34 11.27 1.36
C MET A 59 1.30 11.90 2.29
N GLN A 60 0.03 11.44 2.25
CA GLN A 60 -1.05 12.03 3.04
C GLN A 60 -1.05 11.61 4.51
N ARG A 61 -0.63 10.38 4.83
CA ARG A 61 -0.72 9.79 6.18
C ARG A 61 0.60 9.51 6.85
N GLY A 62 1.70 9.44 6.09
CA GLY A 62 2.93 8.85 6.58
C GLY A 62 2.87 7.32 6.62
N PHE A 63 4.02 6.66 6.68
CA PHE A 63 4.08 5.20 6.68
C PHE A 63 3.56 4.59 7.99
N ASP A 64 3.85 5.21 9.12
CA ASP A 64 3.49 4.70 10.44
C ASP A 64 1.98 4.78 10.73
N ASP A 65 1.27 5.68 10.04
CA ASP A 65 -0.19 5.83 10.15
C ASP A 65 -0.96 4.85 9.26
N LEU A 66 -0.27 4.13 8.38
CA LEU A 66 -0.88 3.10 7.54
C LEU A 66 -1.23 1.86 8.37
N LYS A 67 -2.30 1.19 8.00
CA LYS A 67 -2.63 -0.13 8.52
C LYS A 67 -1.53 -1.15 8.16
N ILE A 68 -1.42 -2.21 8.93
CA ILE A 68 -0.38 -3.24 8.72
C ILE A 68 -0.47 -3.86 7.31
N SER A 69 -1.68 -4.08 6.80
CA SER A 69 -1.91 -4.58 5.45
C SER A 69 -1.45 -3.59 4.38
N GLU A 70 -1.69 -2.29 4.59
CA GLU A 70 -1.25 -1.21 3.69
C GLU A 70 0.29 -1.07 3.73
N GLN A 71 0.90 -1.10 4.92
CA GLN A 71 2.36 -1.15 5.08
C GLN A 71 2.97 -2.36 4.34
N ALA A 72 2.33 -3.52 4.47
CA ALA A 72 2.76 -4.73 3.80
C ALA A 72 2.71 -4.60 2.27
N ALA A 73 1.66 -3.99 1.72
CA ALA A 73 1.55 -3.72 0.29
C ALA A 73 2.63 -2.76 -0.20
N VAL A 74 2.87 -1.63 0.51
CA VAL A 74 3.94 -0.67 0.20
C VAL A 74 5.31 -1.35 0.16
N ILE A 75 5.63 -2.11 1.20
CA ILE A 75 6.93 -2.80 1.31
C ILE A 75 7.09 -3.89 0.25
N ALA A 76 6.03 -4.65 -0.04
CA ALA A 76 6.06 -5.69 -1.07
C ALA A 76 6.25 -5.09 -2.48
N ALA A 77 5.54 -4.01 -2.80
CA ALA A 77 5.68 -3.28 -4.06
C ALA A 77 7.09 -2.72 -4.24
N ARG A 78 7.70 -2.17 -3.19
CA ARG A 78 9.10 -1.70 -3.24
C ARG A 78 10.12 -2.83 -3.32
N HIS A 79 9.83 -3.96 -2.71
CA HIS A 79 10.71 -5.13 -2.75
C HIS A 79 10.62 -5.85 -4.09
N SER A 80 9.47 -5.83 -4.76
CA SER A 80 9.33 -6.38 -6.10
C SER A 80 10.19 -5.57 -7.07
N LYS A 81 10.90 -6.25 -7.95
CA LYS A 81 11.74 -5.59 -8.98
C LYS A 81 10.92 -4.90 -10.07
N MET A 82 9.61 -4.80 -9.93
CA MET A 82 8.70 -4.29 -10.96
C MET A 82 8.85 -2.79 -11.17
N PHE A 83 9.22 -2.02 -10.14
CA PHE A 83 9.40 -0.58 -10.25
C PHE A 83 10.89 -0.20 -10.22
N SER A 84 11.35 0.42 -11.30
CA SER A 84 12.64 1.10 -11.27
C SER A 84 12.57 2.28 -10.30
N GLN A 85 13.66 2.55 -9.59
CA GLN A 85 13.76 3.69 -8.66
C GLN A 85 13.40 5.03 -9.36
N GLY A 86 13.66 5.14 -10.68
CA GLY A 86 13.30 6.32 -11.47
C GLY A 86 11.79 6.53 -11.54
N LYS A 87 11.01 5.53 -11.96
CA LYS A 87 9.54 5.64 -12.06
C LYS A 87 8.89 6.06 -10.73
N ARG A 88 9.35 5.49 -9.61
CA ARG A 88 8.87 5.89 -8.29
C ARG A 88 9.12 7.37 -8.00
N ASN A 89 10.33 7.86 -8.27
CA ASN A 89 10.68 9.26 -8.06
C ASN A 89 9.85 10.20 -8.94
N ASP A 90 9.55 9.79 -10.18
CA ASP A 90 8.72 10.57 -11.09
C ASP A 90 7.28 10.67 -10.57
N ILE A 91 6.70 9.56 -10.07
CA ILE A 91 5.38 9.53 -9.43
C ILE A 91 5.34 10.43 -8.20
N ILE A 92 6.35 10.36 -7.32
CA ILE A 92 6.43 11.21 -6.12
C ILE A 92 6.48 12.69 -6.51
N LYS A 93 7.34 13.07 -7.46
CA LYS A 93 7.43 14.46 -7.93
C LYS A 93 6.11 14.95 -8.50
N GLU A 94 5.39 14.11 -9.22
CA GLU A 94 4.09 14.46 -9.78
C GLU A 94 3.03 14.64 -8.69
N LEU A 95 2.98 13.75 -7.70
CA LEU A 95 2.06 13.87 -6.56
C LEU A 95 2.33 15.14 -5.76
N GLN A 96 3.61 15.48 -5.51
CA GLN A 96 3.99 16.72 -4.83
C GLN A 96 3.50 17.96 -5.57
N LYS A 97 3.62 18.00 -6.90
CA LYS A 97 3.08 19.11 -7.72
C LYS A 97 1.56 19.22 -7.66
N LEU A 98 0.84 18.12 -7.42
CA LEU A 98 -0.61 18.12 -7.25
C LEU A 98 -1.05 18.70 -5.91
N GLU A 99 -0.25 18.51 -4.87
CA GLU A 99 -0.53 19.04 -3.53
C GLU A 99 -0.07 20.50 -3.37
N ASP A 100 1.06 20.86 -3.95
CA ASP A 100 1.60 22.22 -3.96
C ASP A 100 2.17 22.59 -5.33
N PRO A 101 1.35 23.27 -6.18
CA PRO A 101 1.77 23.64 -7.55
C PRO A 101 2.93 24.64 -7.62
N GLU A 102 3.23 25.38 -6.52
CA GLU A 102 4.30 26.37 -6.47
C GLU A 102 5.65 25.80 -5.99
N MET A 103 5.69 24.52 -5.60
CA MET A 103 6.91 23.89 -5.10
C MET A 103 7.89 23.56 -6.21
N GLU A 104 9.00 24.31 -6.30
CA GLU A 104 10.15 23.95 -7.15
C GLU A 104 10.89 22.74 -6.53
N CYS A 105 10.91 21.62 -7.28
CA CYS A 105 11.64 20.43 -6.87
C CYS A 105 13.15 20.67 -6.84
N SER A 106 13.76 20.77 -5.67
CA SER A 106 15.21 20.69 -5.53
C SER A 106 15.70 19.27 -5.82
N GLU A 107 16.60 19.13 -6.78
CA GLU A 107 17.25 17.87 -7.10
C GLU A 107 18.21 17.47 -5.97
N THR A 108 17.87 16.44 -5.20
CA THR A 108 18.79 15.80 -4.27
C THR A 108 19.46 14.60 -4.93
N SER A 109 20.68 14.83 -5.41
CA SER A 109 21.60 13.80 -5.85
C SER A 109 22.14 13.01 -4.65
N SER A 110 21.95 11.69 -4.65
CA SER A 110 22.51 10.81 -3.62
C SER A 110 23.97 10.46 -3.90
N PRO A 111 24.86 10.42 -2.89
CA PRO A 111 26.25 10.03 -3.06
C PRO A 111 26.41 8.51 -3.19
N VAL A 112 27.25 8.14 -4.14
CA VAL A 112 27.69 6.76 -4.40
C VAL A 112 28.74 6.33 -3.38
N GLY A 113 28.54 5.16 -2.80
CA GLY A 113 29.61 4.36 -2.20
C GLY A 113 29.37 3.86 -0.79
N LYS A 114 28.87 2.61 -0.66
CA LYS A 114 29.28 1.65 0.39
C LYS A 114 28.51 0.34 0.22
N LYS A 115 29.19 -0.82 0.50
CA LYS A 115 28.76 -2.22 0.57
C LYS A 115 27.30 -2.49 0.18
N LEU A 116 27.10 -3.41 -0.79
CA LEU A 116 25.80 -3.90 -1.26
C LEU A 116 24.90 -4.36 -0.09
N ALA A 117 24.21 -3.39 0.52
CA ALA A 117 23.13 -3.69 1.43
C ALA A 117 22.05 -4.48 0.69
N THR A 118 21.51 -5.52 1.30
CA THR A 118 20.39 -6.29 0.72
C THR A 118 19.20 -5.36 0.46
N THR A 119 18.37 -5.70 -0.53
CA THR A 119 17.16 -4.89 -0.85
C THR A 119 16.31 -4.61 0.41
N SER A 120 16.15 -5.63 1.27
CA SER A 120 15.41 -5.49 2.54
C SER A 120 16.09 -4.55 3.55
N GLU A 121 17.42 -4.46 3.56
CA GLU A 121 18.15 -3.51 4.43
C GLU A 121 18.01 -2.08 3.92
N LYS A 122 18.04 -1.87 2.61
CA LYS A 122 17.81 -0.55 2.00
C LYS A 122 16.39 -0.06 2.28
N ILE A 123 15.39 -0.91 2.04
CA ILE A 123 13.99 -0.58 2.36
C ILE A 123 13.82 -0.31 3.85
N GLY A 124 14.42 -1.14 4.71
CA GLY A 124 14.37 -0.94 6.15
C GLY A 124 14.94 0.41 6.58
N ALA A 125 16.05 0.83 5.99
CA ALA A 125 16.66 2.15 6.27
C ALA A 125 15.73 3.31 5.85
N ASP A 126 15.07 3.21 4.70
CA ASP A 126 14.17 4.25 4.20
C ASP A 126 12.94 4.48 5.10
N TYR A 127 12.48 3.43 5.80
CA TYR A 127 11.30 3.48 6.68
C TYR A 127 11.63 3.32 8.17
N GLY A 128 12.91 3.41 8.55
CA GLY A 128 13.33 3.26 9.95
C GLY A 128 13.08 1.88 10.55
N MET A 129 12.99 0.83 9.71
CA MET A 129 12.64 -0.53 10.12
C MET A 129 13.80 -1.51 10.05
N SER A 130 13.73 -2.57 10.88
CA SER A 130 14.66 -3.68 10.77
C SER A 130 14.36 -4.53 9.51
N LYS A 131 15.39 -5.15 8.95
CA LYS A 131 15.29 -6.14 7.87
C LYS A 131 14.26 -7.26 8.19
N ASN A 132 14.17 -7.68 9.46
CA ASN A 132 13.22 -8.70 9.88
C ASN A 132 11.77 -8.18 9.83
N THR A 133 11.54 -6.91 10.13
CA THR A 133 10.23 -6.28 10.00
C THR A 133 9.82 -6.20 8.54
N VAL A 134 10.73 -5.80 7.65
CA VAL A 134 10.51 -5.80 6.19
C VAL A 134 10.12 -7.20 5.70
N ALA A 135 10.85 -8.24 6.10
CA ALA A 135 10.55 -9.63 5.71
C ALA A 135 9.17 -10.09 6.20
N ARG A 136 8.76 -9.71 7.43
CA ARG A 136 7.43 -10.02 7.95
C ARG A 136 6.33 -9.32 7.15
N LEU A 137 6.49 -8.05 6.82
CA LEU A 137 5.52 -7.30 6.03
C LEU A 137 5.36 -7.90 4.63
N ILE A 138 6.46 -8.27 3.96
CA ILE A 138 6.41 -8.96 2.66
C ILE A 138 5.61 -10.28 2.78
N ARG A 139 5.76 -11.01 3.88
CA ARG A 139 5.00 -12.24 4.11
C ARG A 139 3.51 -11.96 4.35
N ILE A 140 3.18 -10.95 5.15
CA ILE A 140 1.79 -10.53 5.42
C ILE A 140 1.07 -10.14 4.13
N ASN A 141 1.75 -9.50 3.18
CA ASN A 141 1.15 -9.15 1.89
C ASN A 141 0.67 -10.37 1.09
N LYS A 142 1.23 -11.57 1.36
CA LYS A 142 0.80 -12.84 0.73
C LYS A 142 -0.44 -13.47 1.36
N LEU A 143 -0.99 -12.87 2.41
CA LEU A 143 -2.27 -13.31 2.95
C LEU A 143 -3.41 -12.97 1.97
N ILE A 144 -4.41 -13.84 1.93
CA ILE A 144 -5.65 -13.54 1.22
C ILE A 144 -6.35 -12.32 1.83
N ASP A 145 -7.12 -11.59 1.01
CA ASP A 145 -7.74 -10.32 1.42
C ASP A 145 -8.70 -10.44 2.60
N GLY A 146 -9.28 -11.61 2.80
CA GLY A 146 -10.15 -11.86 3.94
C GLY A 146 -9.45 -11.92 5.31
N LEU A 147 -8.14 -12.21 5.36
CA LEU A 147 -7.34 -12.25 6.59
C LEU A 147 -6.68 -10.91 6.94
N LYS A 148 -6.41 -10.08 5.95
CA LYS A 148 -5.74 -8.77 6.15
C LYS A 148 -6.46 -7.86 7.15
N PRO A 149 -7.80 -7.68 7.08
CA PRO A 149 -8.52 -6.85 8.05
C PRO A 149 -8.38 -7.37 9.50
N LEU A 150 -8.29 -8.69 9.70
CA LEU A 150 -8.10 -9.28 11.02
C LEU A 150 -6.70 -9.06 11.60
N VAL A 151 -5.71 -8.81 10.73
CA VAL A 151 -4.37 -8.38 11.14
C VAL A 151 -4.39 -6.90 11.48
N ASP A 152 -5.11 -6.09 10.71
CA ASP A 152 -5.21 -4.64 10.90
C ASP A 152 -5.92 -4.25 12.21
N ASP A 153 -6.94 -5.01 12.62
CA ASP A 153 -7.66 -4.80 13.88
C ASP A 153 -7.01 -5.48 15.09
N GLY A 154 -5.90 -6.20 14.88
CA GLY A 154 -5.15 -6.91 15.92
C GLY A 154 -5.75 -8.24 16.38
N THR A 155 -6.83 -8.71 15.74
CA THR A 155 -7.40 -10.05 16.03
C THR A 155 -6.38 -11.14 15.74
N ILE A 156 -5.61 -10.98 14.64
CA ILE A 156 -4.49 -11.85 14.29
C ILE A 156 -3.17 -11.12 14.56
N PRO A 157 -2.37 -11.54 15.56
CA PRO A 157 -1.05 -10.96 15.80
C PRO A 157 -0.12 -11.12 14.59
N ILE A 158 0.82 -10.18 14.40
CA ILE A 158 1.77 -10.16 13.26
C ILE A 158 2.51 -11.51 13.12
N ARG A 159 2.94 -12.13 14.22
CA ARG A 159 3.62 -13.43 14.16
C ARG A 159 2.71 -14.52 13.62
N ALA A 160 1.47 -14.56 14.07
CA ALA A 160 0.45 -15.49 13.59
C ALA A 160 0.18 -15.26 12.10
N ALA A 161 0.01 -14.00 11.68
CA ALA A 161 -0.20 -13.60 10.29
C ALA A 161 0.94 -14.09 9.38
N VAL A 162 2.20 -13.96 9.83
CA VAL A 162 3.36 -14.49 9.09
C VAL A 162 3.27 -16.01 8.97
N ASN A 163 2.94 -16.74 10.03
CA ASN A 163 2.80 -18.20 9.99
C ASN A 163 1.67 -18.62 9.02
N LEU A 164 0.51 -17.96 9.11
CA LEU A 164 -0.62 -18.21 8.22
C LEU A 164 -0.30 -17.94 6.74
N SER A 165 0.58 -17.00 6.45
CA SER A 165 1.00 -16.69 5.08
C SER A 165 1.82 -17.79 4.40
N TYR A 166 2.22 -18.83 5.11
CA TYR A 166 2.87 -20.02 4.54
C TYR A 166 1.86 -21.09 4.13
N LEU A 167 0.61 -20.99 4.61
CA LEU A 167 -0.44 -21.93 4.24
C LEU A 167 -0.92 -21.67 2.80
N PRO A 168 -1.30 -22.71 2.05
CA PRO A 168 -1.98 -22.57 0.78
C PRO A 168 -3.26 -21.72 0.90
N GLU A 169 -3.66 -21.05 -0.19
CA GLU A 169 -4.81 -20.13 -0.17
C GLU A 169 -6.12 -20.82 0.20
N ASP A 170 -6.35 -22.04 -0.27
CA ASP A 170 -7.53 -22.85 0.06
C ASP A 170 -7.64 -23.10 1.58
N ILE A 171 -6.52 -23.39 2.23
CA ILE A 171 -6.45 -23.56 3.70
C ILE A 171 -6.71 -22.22 4.41
N GLN A 172 -6.20 -21.11 3.87
CA GLN A 172 -6.47 -19.78 4.43
C GLN A 172 -7.98 -19.44 4.32
N TYR A 173 -8.65 -19.76 3.22
CA TYR A 173 -10.11 -19.60 3.07
C TYR A 173 -10.91 -20.48 4.03
N MET A 174 -10.49 -21.74 4.22
CA MET A 174 -11.09 -22.62 5.22
C MET A 174 -10.96 -22.04 6.64
N LEU A 175 -9.79 -21.52 6.98
CA LEU A 175 -9.52 -20.90 8.27
C LEU A 175 -10.45 -19.71 8.54
N ILE A 176 -10.66 -18.80 7.56
CA ILE A 176 -11.60 -17.69 7.71
C ILE A 176 -13.01 -18.20 8.04
N SER A 177 -13.45 -19.25 7.37
CA SER A 177 -14.76 -19.83 7.61
C SER A 177 -14.90 -20.39 9.03
N LEU A 178 -13.84 -21.02 9.56
CA LEU A 178 -13.79 -21.53 10.91
C LEU A 178 -13.73 -20.41 11.95
N LEU A 179 -12.94 -19.36 11.71
CA LEU A 179 -12.84 -18.18 12.58
C LEU A 179 -14.19 -17.49 12.76
N LYS A 180 -14.90 -17.27 11.64
CA LYS A 180 -16.25 -16.68 11.66
C LYS A 180 -17.25 -17.55 12.42
N LYS A 181 -17.13 -18.88 12.32
CA LYS A 181 -18.06 -19.83 12.93
C LYS A 181 -17.82 -20.06 14.42
N TYR A 182 -16.55 -20.12 14.86
CA TYR A 182 -16.19 -20.61 16.20
C TYR A 182 -15.51 -19.57 17.09
N LYS A 183 -15.28 -18.33 16.64
CA LYS A 183 -14.56 -17.27 17.38
C LYS A 183 -13.23 -17.77 18.00
N ILE A 184 -12.43 -18.47 17.19
CA ILE A 184 -11.18 -19.11 17.63
C ILE A 184 -10.12 -18.03 17.91
N ASP A 185 -9.40 -18.17 19.04
CA ASP A 185 -8.23 -17.33 19.36
C ASP A 185 -6.98 -17.85 18.63
N ILE A 186 -6.45 -17.07 17.67
CA ILE A 186 -5.29 -17.44 16.84
C ILE A 186 -3.94 -17.06 17.49
N LYS A 187 -3.92 -16.56 18.71
CA LYS A 187 -2.68 -16.12 19.36
C LYS A 187 -1.60 -17.21 19.48
N ARG A 188 -1.97 -18.49 19.34
CA ARG A 188 -1.08 -19.66 19.41
C ARG A 188 -0.89 -20.38 18.08
N SER A 189 -0.75 -19.65 16.99
CA SER A 189 -0.57 -20.23 15.65
C SER A 189 0.79 -20.91 15.39
N GLU A 190 1.70 -20.91 16.35
CA GLU A 190 3.01 -21.59 16.22
C GLU A 190 2.86 -23.08 15.96
N ILE A 191 1.79 -23.70 16.46
CA ILE A 191 1.45 -25.13 16.26
C ILE A 191 1.15 -25.45 14.78
N LEU A 192 0.72 -24.48 13.97
CA LEU A 192 0.37 -24.69 12.57
C LEU A 192 1.58 -24.74 11.63
N ARG A 193 2.76 -24.39 12.11
CA ARG A 193 3.99 -24.35 11.30
C ARG A 193 4.76 -25.68 11.32
N GLU A 194 4.48 -26.55 12.26
CA GLU A 194 5.19 -27.82 12.48
C GLU A 194 4.48 -29.02 11.83
N GLN A 195 3.36 -28.83 11.15
CA GLN A 195 2.64 -29.85 10.36
C GLN A 195 2.80 -29.60 8.86
#